data_5d1706330942c8e8e04c6049b33ec31b
#
_entry.id   5d1706330942c8e8e04c6049b33ec31b
#
_cell.length_a   1.000
_cell.length_b   1.000
_cell.length_c   1.000
_cell.angle_alpha   90.00
_cell.angle_beta   90.00
_cell.angle_gamma   90.00
#
_symmetry.space_group_name_H-M   'P 1'
#
loop_
_entity.id
_entity.type
_entity.pdbx_description
1 polymer ?
#
loop_
_entity_poly.entity_id
_entity_poly.type
_entity_poly.pdbx_seq_one_letter_code
_entity_poly.pdbx_strand_id
1 'polypeptide(L)'
;WSRFYSGQAEILAYMKKCASKYDLYSHFRGNSELIEARWSDADKRWQLKTGDGKAYTARVVISGIGGLSRPALPNVKGLDNFKGTMFHSARWNHDYDLTGKRVAVIGTGASAIQFVPQIAPKVDELVLFQRTPPWLVPKPDGVINAGVKKLFNFLPASQNLVRAGIYWQAEAFALGFVHPKLMVAIGKLARWHLKRQIKDPELREKLTPNYTIGCKRVLFSNNYYPALARDNVKVIAAGVKEVRANSVIDSNGQEHQVDAIICGTGFDTKDPLGPLHLYGRDGIETRSKEGGLSAYLGTTLKDLPNLFMLLGPNTALGHNSIIFMIEQQIRYAISCLDEMDKRGAAEISVKPEVQDAYNERIQAELQKMVWSEGGCKSWYIDEDGKNFTIWPGFTWKYWMRMRKPNFRHFQFKKA
;
A
#
# COMPACT_ATOMS: atom_id res chain seq x y z
N TRP A 1 -16.55 -16.37 3.19
CA TRP A 1 -15.77 -15.70 4.22
C TRP A 1 -16.40 -15.93 5.59
N SER A 2 -15.55 -15.99 6.64
CA SER A 2 -16.02 -16.14 8.02
C SER A 2 -16.47 -14.80 8.63
N ARG A 3 -15.86 -13.70 8.17
CA ARG A 3 -16.08 -12.34 8.68
C ARG A 3 -16.07 -11.32 7.54
N PHE A 4 -16.62 -10.12 7.80
CA PHE A 4 -16.52 -9.00 6.85
C PHE A 4 -15.07 -8.53 6.64
N TYR A 5 -14.22 -8.67 7.67
CA TYR A 5 -12.77 -8.45 7.59
C TYR A 5 -12.05 -9.76 7.93
N SER A 6 -11.98 -10.63 6.94
CA SER A 6 -11.33 -11.95 7.08
C SER A 6 -9.86 -11.84 7.45
N GLY A 7 -9.38 -12.81 8.23
CA GLY A 7 -7.97 -12.88 8.63
C GLY A 7 -7.06 -13.32 7.48
N GLN A 8 -5.76 -13.09 7.65
CA GLN A 8 -4.73 -13.38 6.65
C GLN A 8 -4.75 -14.85 6.20
N ALA A 9 -4.90 -15.79 7.11
CA ALA A 9 -4.89 -17.23 6.79
C ALA A 9 -6.03 -17.62 5.83
N GLU A 10 -7.25 -17.07 6.04
CA GLU A 10 -8.40 -17.32 5.18
C GLU A 10 -8.21 -16.70 3.79
N ILE A 11 -7.63 -15.49 3.73
CA ILE A 11 -7.32 -14.79 2.47
C ILE A 11 -6.26 -15.59 1.70
N LEU A 12 -5.21 -16.05 2.36
CA LEU A 12 -4.15 -16.85 1.73
C LEU A 12 -4.70 -18.18 1.19
N ALA A 13 -5.55 -18.86 1.97
CA ALA A 13 -6.20 -20.11 1.53
C ALA A 13 -7.07 -19.87 0.28
N TYR A 14 -7.81 -18.76 0.24
CA TYR A 14 -8.59 -18.36 -0.93
C TYR A 14 -7.70 -18.11 -2.15
N MET A 15 -6.59 -17.38 -2.00
CA MET A 15 -5.66 -17.11 -3.10
C MET A 15 -5.04 -18.40 -3.66
N LYS A 16 -4.60 -19.31 -2.77
CA LYS A 16 -4.08 -20.63 -3.17
C LYS A 16 -5.13 -21.45 -3.92
N LYS A 17 -6.39 -21.44 -3.45
CA LYS A 17 -7.50 -22.12 -4.13
C LYS A 17 -7.73 -21.53 -5.53
N CYS A 18 -7.69 -20.21 -5.68
CA CYS A 18 -7.80 -19.59 -7.00
C CYS A 18 -6.65 -19.98 -7.91
N ALA A 19 -5.40 -19.95 -7.42
CA ALA A 19 -4.23 -20.34 -8.19
C ALA A 19 -4.34 -21.79 -8.71
N SER A 20 -4.76 -22.73 -7.84
CA SER A 20 -4.99 -24.11 -8.26
C SER A 20 -6.17 -24.27 -9.23
N LYS A 21 -7.30 -23.57 -8.96
CA LYS A 21 -8.50 -23.68 -9.80
C LYS A 21 -8.27 -23.22 -11.24
N TYR A 22 -7.45 -22.20 -11.43
CA TYR A 22 -7.17 -21.60 -12.73
C TYR A 22 -5.81 -22.04 -13.32
N ASP A 23 -5.21 -23.08 -12.75
CA ASP A 23 -3.89 -23.61 -13.15
C ASP A 23 -2.78 -22.57 -13.27
N LEU A 24 -2.77 -21.58 -12.35
CA LEU A 24 -1.79 -20.51 -12.43
C LEU A 24 -0.37 -20.97 -12.09
N TYR A 25 -0.22 -22.09 -11.36
CA TYR A 25 1.09 -22.61 -10.99
C TYR A 25 1.91 -23.10 -12.19
N SER A 26 1.27 -23.62 -13.26
CA SER A 26 1.95 -24.02 -14.49
C SER A 26 2.61 -22.83 -15.22
N HIS A 27 2.09 -21.63 -15.00
CA HIS A 27 2.58 -20.37 -15.59
C HIS A 27 3.47 -19.56 -14.65
N PHE A 28 3.66 -20.01 -13.40
CA PHE A 28 4.43 -19.30 -12.39
C PHE A 28 5.89 -19.78 -12.35
N ARG A 29 6.82 -18.84 -12.34
CA ARG A 29 8.25 -19.07 -12.14
C ARG A 29 8.70 -18.36 -10.86
N GLY A 30 8.89 -19.14 -9.81
CA GLY A 30 9.44 -18.64 -8.54
C GLY A 30 10.96 -18.44 -8.62
N ASN A 31 11.52 -17.75 -7.64
CA ASN A 31 12.96 -17.46 -7.52
C ASN A 31 13.57 -16.82 -8.78
N SER A 32 12.77 -16.07 -9.53
CA SER A 32 13.14 -15.43 -10.79
C SER A 32 12.90 -13.94 -10.69
N GLU A 33 13.71 -13.26 -9.87
CA GLU A 33 13.65 -11.80 -9.71
C GLU A 33 14.08 -11.13 -11.01
N LEU A 34 13.19 -10.29 -11.57
CA LEU A 34 13.51 -9.51 -12.77
C LEU A 34 14.40 -8.33 -12.36
N ILE A 35 15.63 -8.30 -12.88
CA ILE A 35 16.63 -7.27 -12.58
C ILE A 35 16.85 -6.28 -13.71
N GLU A 36 16.57 -6.67 -14.97
CA GLU A 36 16.65 -5.78 -16.12
C GLU A 36 15.49 -6.03 -17.08
N ALA A 37 14.90 -4.95 -17.60
CA ALA A 37 13.95 -4.97 -18.70
C ALA A 37 14.33 -3.87 -19.70
N ARG A 38 14.61 -4.25 -20.96
CA ARG A 38 15.04 -3.34 -22.01
C ARG A 38 14.14 -3.49 -23.24
N TRP A 39 13.61 -2.38 -23.73
CA TRP A 39 12.87 -2.37 -24.97
C TRP A 39 13.81 -2.42 -26.18
N SER A 40 13.54 -3.30 -27.14
CA SER A 40 14.21 -3.34 -28.43
C SER A 40 13.30 -2.76 -29.52
N ASP A 41 13.70 -1.62 -30.07
CA ASP A 41 12.95 -1.02 -31.18
C ASP A 41 13.07 -1.84 -32.48
N ALA A 42 14.14 -2.59 -32.65
CA ALA A 42 14.33 -3.46 -33.81
C ALA A 42 13.38 -4.66 -33.79
N ASP A 43 13.25 -5.31 -32.62
CA ASP A 43 12.45 -6.53 -32.48
C ASP A 43 11.01 -6.25 -32.05
N LYS A 44 10.69 -5.02 -31.65
CA LYS A 44 9.42 -4.63 -31.00
C LYS A 44 9.07 -5.53 -29.81
N ARG A 45 10.07 -5.84 -28.98
CA ARG A 45 9.97 -6.74 -27.84
C ARG A 45 10.77 -6.25 -26.65
N TRP A 46 10.36 -6.68 -25.50
CA TRP A 46 11.12 -6.55 -24.26
C TRP A 46 12.17 -7.66 -24.16
N GLN A 47 13.40 -7.29 -23.84
CA GLN A 47 14.47 -8.19 -23.42
C GLN A 47 14.54 -8.13 -21.91
N LEU A 48 14.39 -9.28 -21.25
CA LEU A 48 14.24 -9.40 -19.80
C LEU A 48 15.39 -10.26 -19.25
N LYS A 49 16.01 -9.81 -18.14
CA LYS A 49 17.01 -10.61 -17.42
C LYS A 49 16.59 -10.81 -15.98
N THR A 50 16.75 -12.01 -15.48
CA THR A 50 16.49 -12.38 -14.10
C THR A 50 17.79 -12.54 -13.31
N GLY A 51 17.72 -12.39 -11.98
CA GLY A 51 18.86 -12.46 -11.08
C GLY A 51 19.57 -13.83 -11.07
N ASP A 52 18.89 -14.90 -11.53
CA ASP A 52 19.47 -16.23 -11.75
C ASP A 52 20.19 -16.38 -13.12
N GLY A 53 20.38 -15.28 -13.83
CA GLY A 53 21.13 -15.23 -15.11
C GLY A 53 20.33 -15.63 -16.34
N LYS A 54 19.04 -15.93 -16.24
CA LYS A 54 18.23 -16.28 -17.41
C LYS A 54 17.76 -15.06 -18.17
N ALA A 55 17.61 -15.22 -19.48
CA ALA A 55 17.07 -14.19 -20.38
C ALA A 55 15.75 -14.65 -20.99
N TYR A 56 14.82 -13.70 -21.16
CA TYR A 56 13.52 -13.91 -21.78
C TYR A 56 13.22 -12.79 -22.75
N THR A 57 12.32 -13.06 -23.69
CA THR A 57 11.74 -12.03 -24.57
C THR A 57 10.24 -12.01 -24.38
N ALA A 58 9.65 -10.83 -24.38
CA ALA A 58 8.20 -10.67 -24.25
C ALA A 58 7.67 -9.60 -25.21
N ARG A 59 6.52 -9.85 -25.85
CA ARG A 59 5.81 -8.84 -26.65
C ARG A 59 5.22 -7.75 -25.74
N VAL A 60 4.78 -8.13 -24.54
CA VAL A 60 4.10 -7.27 -23.57
C VAL A 60 4.64 -7.57 -22.18
N VAL A 61 4.78 -6.53 -21.38
CA VAL A 61 5.10 -6.64 -19.95
C VAL A 61 3.95 -6.00 -19.15
N ILE A 62 3.40 -6.75 -18.20
CA ILE A 62 2.43 -6.24 -17.24
C ILE A 62 3.08 -6.29 -15.86
N SER A 63 3.39 -5.13 -15.30
CA SER A 63 4.06 -5.01 -14.01
C SER A 63 3.05 -5.01 -12.87
N GLY A 64 3.14 -5.99 -11.98
CA GLY A 64 2.36 -6.08 -10.74
C GLY A 64 3.20 -5.99 -9.48
N ILE A 65 4.37 -5.35 -9.53
CA ILE A 65 5.35 -5.32 -8.42
C ILE A 65 4.83 -4.58 -7.18
N GLY A 66 3.97 -3.58 -7.35
CA GLY A 66 3.44 -2.74 -6.27
C GLY A 66 4.53 -1.91 -5.55
N GLY A 67 4.10 -0.92 -4.77
CA GLY A 67 5.02 -0.01 -4.05
C GLY A 67 5.31 -0.39 -2.59
N LEU A 68 4.65 -1.43 -2.03
CA LEU A 68 4.78 -1.81 -0.62
C LEU A 68 5.36 -3.23 -0.49
N SER A 69 6.51 -3.48 -1.11
CA SER A 69 7.16 -4.79 -1.13
C SER A 69 8.50 -4.81 -0.39
N ARG A 70 9.24 -3.69 -0.37
CA ARG A 70 10.57 -3.59 0.25
C ARG A 70 10.48 -2.95 1.62
N PRO A 71 10.84 -3.70 2.72
CA PRO A 71 10.86 -3.14 4.06
C PRO A 71 11.83 -1.96 4.18
N ALA A 72 11.40 -0.89 4.85
CA ALA A 72 12.25 0.22 5.23
C ALA A 72 12.64 0.11 6.70
N LEU A 73 13.90 -0.19 6.98
CA LEU A 73 14.43 -0.16 8.34
C LEU A 73 14.61 1.30 8.80
N PRO A 74 14.49 1.57 10.10
CA PRO A 74 14.69 2.92 10.61
C PRO A 74 16.16 3.32 10.49
N ASN A 75 16.44 4.55 10.05
CA ASN A 75 17.79 5.11 10.09
C ASN A 75 18.08 5.57 11.53
N VAL A 76 18.60 4.65 12.33
CA VAL A 76 18.90 4.85 13.75
C VAL A 76 20.31 4.37 14.03
N LYS A 77 21.07 5.17 14.80
CA LYS A 77 22.43 4.84 15.19
C LYS A 77 22.47 3.52 15.96
N GLY A 78 23.42 2.65 15.60
CA GLY A 78 23.69 1.41 16.32
C GLY A 78 22.71 0.28 16.06
N LEU A 79 21.85 0.37 15.04
CA LEU A 79 20.86 -0.68 14.74
C LEU A 79 21.53 -2.05 14.56
N ASP A 80 22.70 -2.10 13.90
CA ASP A 80 23.48 -3.32 13.64
C ASP A 80 24.21 -3.84 14.89
N ASN A 81 24.28 -3.05 15.96
CA ASN A 81 24.91 -3.46 17.23
C ASN A 81 24.00 -4.32 18.10
N PHE A 82 22.71 -4.40 17.78
CA PHE A 82 21.77 -5.16 18.58
C PHE A 82 22.09 -6.64 18.57
N LYS A 83 22.20 -7.25 19.75
CA LYS A 83 22.54 -8.68 19.92
C LYS A 83 21.33 -9.56 20.07
N GLY A 84 20.15 -8.99 20.34
CA GLY A 84 18.88 -9.70 20.36
C GLY A 84 18.32 -9.97 18.97
N THR A 85 17.10 -10.45 18.90
CA THR A 85 16.41 -10.72 17.64
C THR A 85 15.76 -9.46 17.09
N MET A 86 16.07 -9.10 15.85
CA MET A 86 15.44 -7.97 15.17
C MET A 86 14.88 -8.41 13.82
N PHE A 87 13.64 -7.97 13.51
CA PHE A 87 13.02 -8.20 12.22
C PHE A 87 12.02 -7.10 11.88
N HIS A 88 11.76 -6.96 10.58
CA HIS A 88 10.71 -6.08 10.08
C HIS A 88 9.37 -6.84 9.98
N SER A 89 8.25 -6.17 10.26
CA SER A 89 6.91 -6.78 10.25
C SER A 89 6.52 -7.45 8.92
N ALA A 90 7.10 -7.02 7.80
CA ALA A 90 6.92 -7.67 6.49
C ALA A 90 7.84 -8.87 6.24
N ARG A 91 8.76 -9.14 7.15
CA ARG A 91 9.68 -10.30 7.16
C ARG A 91 9.63 -10.91 8.56
N TRP A 92 8.43 -11.32 8.98
CA TRP A 92 8.19 -11.84 10.31
C TRP A 92 9.03 -13.09 10.57
N ASN A 93 9.77 -13.09 11.68
CA ASN A 93 10.50 -14.27 12.12
C ASN A 93 9.56 -15.20 12.87
N HIS A 94 9.06 -16.23 12.21
CA HIS A 94 8.11 -17.20 12.75
C HIS A 94 8.77 -18.20 13.70
N ASP A 95 10.09 -18.35 13.64
CA ASP A 95 10.87 -19.31 14.45
C ASP A 95 11.24 -18.72 15.81
N TYR A 96 11.07 -17.42 16.01
CA TYR A 96 11.38 -16.74 17.28
C TYR A 96 10.13 -16.60 18.15
N ASP A 97 10.14 -17.30 19.30
CA ASP A 97 9.06 -17.18 20.29
C ASP A 97 9.21 -15.89 21.11
N LEU A 98 8.19 -15.05 21.04
CA LEU A 98 8.10 -13.79 21.78
C LEU A 98 7.57 -13.97 23.24
N THR A 99 7.14 -15.16 23.62
CA THR A 99 6.54 -15.42 24.94
C THR A 99 7.52 -15.08 26.06
N GLY A 100 7.09 -14.24 27.00
CA GLY A 100 7.90 -13.81 28.14
C GLY A 100 9.10 -12.92 27.80
N LYS A 101 9.17 -12.37 26.57
CA LYS A 101 10.25 -11.47 26.14
C LYS A 101 9.87 -10.00 26.36
N ARG A 102 10.88 -9.15 26.55
CA ARG A 102 10.76 -7.69 26.48
C ARG A 102 10.92 -7.27 25.02
N VAL A 103 9.90 -6.69 24.45
CA VAL A 103 9.84 -6.41 22.99
C VAL A 103 9.69 -4.93 22.73
N ALA A 104 10.63 -4.36 21.96
CA ALA A 104 10.48 -3.05 21.38
C ALA A 104 9.71 -3.12 20.07
N VAL A 105 8.74 -2.24 19.87
CA VAL A 105 8.05 -2.03 18.60
C VAL A 105 8.33 -0.62 18.11
N ILE A 106 8.93 -0.48 16.94
CA ILE A 106 9.22 0.82 16.33
C ILE A 106 8.20 1.10 15.23
N GLY A 107 7.31 2.09 15.46
CA GLY A 107 6.28 2.49 14.52
C GLY A 107 4.87 2.05 14.89
N THR A 108 3.89 2.83 14.41
CA THR A 108 2.47 2.75 14.77
C THR A 108 1.55 2.74 13.54
N GLY A 109 2.08 2.33 12.39
CA GLY A 109 1.35 2.26 11.14
C GLY A 109 0.36 1.09 11.04
N ALA A 110 -0.18 0.88 9.85
CA ALA A 110 -1.19 -0.15 9.57
C ALA A 110 -0.75 -1.58 9.95
N SER A 111 0.55 -1.88 9.91
CA SER A 111 1.08 -3.16 10.37
C SER A 111 1.03 -3.27 11.89
N ALA A 112 1.53 -2.25 12.61
CA ALA A 112 1.61 -2.26 14.06
C ALA A 112 0.23 -2.40 14.73
N ILE A 113 -0.79 -1.70 14.24
CA ILE A 113 -2.15 -1.81 14.80
C ILE A 113 -2.76 -3.20 14.68
N GLN A 114 -2.19 -4.07 13.84
CA GLN A 114 -2.65 -5.44 13.65
C GLN A 114 -1.86 -6.44 14.47
N PHE A 115 -0.52 -6.34 14.51
CA PHE A 115 0.28 -7.32 15.24
C PHE A 115 0.45 -6.99 16.73
N VAL A 116 0.50 -5.72 17.14
CA VAL A 116 0.61 -5.34 18.55
C VAL A 116 -0.47 -5.98 19.43
N PRO A 117 -1.77 -5.98 19.06
CA PRO A 117 -2.80 -6.67 19.83
C PRO A 117 -2.60 -8.20 19.93
N GLN A 118 -1.87 -8.80 19.01
CA GLN A 118 -1.63 -10.25 18.98
C GLN A 118 -0.45 -10.65 19.86
N ILE A 119 0.56 -9.78 19.99
CA ILE A 119 1.77 -10.07 20.76
C ILE A 119 1.68 -9.54 22.19
N ALA A 120 1.03 -8.42 22.44
CA ALA A 120 0.93 -7.81 23.77
C ALA A 120 0.49 -8.77 24.89
N PRO A 121 -0.44 -9.73 24.66
CA PRO A 121 -0.81 -10.71 25.68
C PRO A 121 0.25 -11.78 25.97
N LYS A 122 1.27 -11.94 25.13
CA LYS A 122 2.25 -13.03 25.18
C LYS A 122 3.60 -12.58 25.75
N VAL A 123 3.95 -11.32 25.54
CA VAL A 123 5.24 -10.76 25.95
C VAL A 123 5.22 -10.35 27.42
N ASP A 124 6.40 -10.34 28.05
CA ASP A 124 6.56 -9.84 29.39
C ASP A 124 6.37 -8.31 29.44
N GLU A 125 7.07 -7.61 28.57
CA GLU A 125 6.94 -6.16 28.38
C GLU A 125 6.94 -5.80 26.90
N LEU A 126 6.07 -4.87 26.50
CA LEU A 126 6.05 -4.28 25.18
C LEU A 126 6.31 -2.77 25.29
N VAL A 127 7.39 -2.29 24.66
CA VAL A 127 7.73 -0.87 24.56
C VAL A 127 7.45 -0.39 23.15
N LEU A 128 6.40 0.42 22.99
CA LEU A 128 5.99 0.97 21.69
C LEU A 128 6.55 2.38 21.50
N PHE A 129 7.46 2.56 20.56
CA PHE A 129 8.00 3.86 20.19
C PHE A 129 7.13 4.52 19.12
N GLN A 130 6.54 5.66 19.47
CA GLN A 130 5.57 6.38 18.68
C GLN A 130 5.95 7.85 18.50
N ARG A 131 6.40 8.25 17.31
CA ARG A 131 6.63 9.67 16.98
C ARG A 131 5.34 10.44 16.75
N THR A 132 4.37 9.78 16.13
CA THR A 132 3.08 10.38 15.77
C THR A 132 2.00 9.31 15.87
N PRO A 133 0.98 9.49 16.71
CA PRO A 133 -0.12 8.54 16.82
C PRO A 133 -0.98 8.51 15.55
N PRO A 134 -1.50 7.34 15.14
CA PRO A 134 -2.40 7.26 14.00
C PRO A 134 -3.84 7.65 14.37
N TRP A 135 -4.59 8.18 13.41
CA TRP A 135 -6.04 8.28 13.53
C TRP A 135 -6.69 6.91 13.39
N LEU A 136 -7.42 6.49 14.42
CA LEU A 136 -8.13 5.21 14.46
C LEU A 136 -9.63 5.44 14.60
N VAL A 137 -10.40 4.71 13.79
CA VAL A 137 -11.86 4.66 13.89
C VAL A 137 -12.31 3.22 14.18
N PRO A 138 -13.55 3.03 14.71
CA PRO A 138 -14.09 1.69 14.93
C PRO A 138 -14.05 0.86 13.64
N LYS A 139 -13.61 -0.39 13.75
CA LYS A 139 -13.64 -1.36 12.66
C LYS A 139 -15.04 -1.99 12.60
N PRO A 140 -15.80 -1.80 11.50
CA PRO A 140 -17.13 -2.38 11.37
C PRO A 140 -17.04 -3.87 10.99
N ASP A 141 -16.42 -4.67 11.85
CA ASP A 141 -16.19 -6.10 11.63
C ASP A 141 -17.27 -6.93 12.34
N GLY A 142 -17.76 -7.96 11.65
CA GLY A 142 -18.76 -8.87 12.15
C GLY A 142 -18.60 -10.28 11.55
N VAL A 143 -19.07 -11.28 12.27
CA VAL A 143 -19.13 -12.66 11.79
C VAL A 143 -20.22 -12.80 10.75
N ILE A 144 -19.90 -13.43 9.61
CA ILE A 144 -20.88 -13.80 8.60
C ILE A 144 -21.47 -15.15 9.03
N ASN A 145 -22.62 -15.12 9.69
CA ASN A 145 -23.25 -16.30 10.25
C ASN A 145 -23.84 -17.24 9.17
N ALA A 146 -24.23 -18.45 9.57
CA ALA A 146 -24.74 -19.46 8.66
C ALA A 146 -26.02 -19.03 7.92
N GLY A 147 -26.89 -18.22 8.58
CA GLY A 147 -28.10 -17.69 7.96
C GLY A 147 -27.80 -16.74 6.81
N VAL A 148 -26.85 -15.81 6.99
CA VAL A 148 -26.39 -14.90 5.94
C VAL A 148 -25.73 -15.67 4.78
N LYS A 149 -24.93 -16.70 5.08
CA LYS A 149 -24.33 -17.57 4.05
C LYS A 149 -25.40 -18.31 3.25
N LYS A 150 -26.42 -18.86 3.92
CA LYS A 150 -27.56 -19.51 3.25
C LYS A 150 -28.32 -18.53 2.36
N LEU A 151 -28.57 -17.30 2.85
CA LEU A 151 -29.22 -16.25 2.06
C LEU A 151 -28.41 -15.91 0.80
N PHE A 152 -27.09 -15.73 0.91
CA PHE A 152 -26.23 -15.44 -0.23
C PHE A 152 -26.19 -16.56 -1.26
N ASN A 153 -26.25 -17.82 -0.81
CA ASN A 153 -26.31 -18.98 -1.71
C ASN A 153 -27.69 -19.12 -2.39
N PHE A 154 -28.77 -18.86 -1.65
CA PHE A 154 -30.13 -18.93 -2.18
C PHE A 154 -30.47 -17.75 -3.10
N LEU A 155 -30.04 -16.55 -2.73
CA LEU A 155 -30.30 -15.30 -3.46
C LEU A 155 -28.96 -14.54 -3.69
N PRO A 156 -28.18 -14.88 -4.72
CA PRO A 156 -26.88 -14.26 -5.00
C PRO A 156 -26.94 -12.73 -5.17
N ALA A 157 -28.08 -12.19 -5.63
CA ALA A 157 -28.33 -10.76 -5.70
C ALA A 157 -28.17 -10.05 -4.36
N SER A 158 -28.50 -10.72 -3.24
CA SER A 158 -28.34 -10.16 -1.90
C SER A 158 -26.86 -9.89 -1.54
N GLN A 159 -25.96 -10.75 -1.97
CA GLN A 159 -24.51 -10.53 -1.84
C GLN A 159 -24.05 -9.31 -2.64
N ASN A 160 -24.57 -9.14 -3.87
CA ASN A 160 -24.24 -7.98 -4.70
C ASN A 160 -24.75 -6.67 -4.09
N LEU A 161 -25.92 -6.67 -3.46
CA LEU A 161 -26.45 -5.51 -2.73
C LEU A 161 -25.58 -5.15 -1.53
N VAL A 162 -25.14 -6.12 -0.73
CA VAL A 162 -24.21 -5.88 0.39
C VAL A 162 -22.88 -5.35 -0.13
N ARG A 163 -22.33 -5.93 -1.20
CA ARG A 163 -21.09 -5.45 -1.85
C ARG A 163 -21.26 -4.00 -2.35
N ALA A 164 -22.37 -3.68 -2.98
CA ALA A 164 -22.67 -2.31 -3.43
C ALA A 164 -22.76 -1.34 -2.25
N GLY A 165 -23.43 -1.75 -1.15
CA GLY A 165 -23.53 -0.94 0.07
C GLY A 165 -22.15 -0.63 0.66
N ILE A 166 -21.26 -1.61 0.78
CA ILE A 166 -19.88 -1.43 1.25
C ILE A 166 -19.12 -0.52 0.31
N TYR A 167 -19.24 -0.70 -1.00
CA TYR A 167 -18.61 0.13 -2.01
C TYR A 167 -19.01 1.61 -1.87
N TRP A 168 -20.31 1.90 -1.83
CA TRP A 168 -20.82 3.27 -1.74
C TRP A 168 -20.53 3.92 -0.39
N GLN A 169 -20.50 3.14 0.70
CA GLN A 169 -20.03 3.63 2.00
C GLN A 169 -18.56 4.06 1.93
N ALA A 170 -17.70 3.26 1.27
CA ALA A 170 -16.30 3.61 1.05
C ALA A 170 -16.15 4.85 0.14
N GLU A 171 -16.95 4.97 -0.93
CA GLU A 171 -16.97 6.17 -1.78
C GLU A 171 -17.42 7.43 -1.02
N ALA A 172 -18.32 7.30 -0.04
CA ALA A 172 -18.73 8.44 0.79
C ALA A 172 -17.55 9.01 1.60
N PHE A 173 -16.57 8.21 1.98
CA PHE A 173 -15.34 8.70 2.60
C PHE A 173 -14.52 9.61 1.66
N ALA A 174 -14.60 9.40 0.35
CA ALA A 174 -13.92 10.26 -0.62
C ALA A 174 -14.37 11.71 -0.56
N LEU A 175 -15.63 11.96 -0.18
CA LEU A 175 -16.14 13.33 0.04
C LEU A 175 -15.33 14.08 1.11
N GLY A 176 -14.90 13.39 2.15
CA GLY A 176 -14.06 13.98 3.20
C GLY A 176 -12.66 14.37 2.70
N PHE A 177 -12.07 13.60 1.79
CA PHE A 177 -10.76 13.94 1.22
C PHE A 177 -10.83 15.11 0.24
N VAL A 178 -11.93 15.22 -0.52
CA VAL A 178 -12.18 16.34 -1.43
C VAL A 178 -12.65 17.58 -0.67
N HIS A 179 -13.39 17.40 0.42
CA HIS A 179 -13.91 18.48 1.28
C HIS A 179 -13.43 18.29 2.73
N PRO A 180 -12.26 18.80 3.10
CA PRO A 180 -11.64 18.56 4.41
C PRO A 180 -12.54 18.91 5.62
N LYS A 181 -13.48 19.84 5.45
CA LYS A 181 -14.47 20.21 6.49
C LYS A 181 -15.34 19.01 6.92
N LEU A 182 -15.62 18.07 6.01
CA LEU A 182 -16.41 16.86 6.33
C LEU A 182 -15.59 15.86 7.17
N MET A 183 -14.26 15.91 7.09
CA MET A 183 -13.39 15.06 7.91
C MET A 183 -13.49 15.38 9.41
N VAL A 184 -14.00 16.56 9.79
CA VAL A 184 -14.22 16.92 11.20
C VAL A 184 -15.15 15.93 11.91
N ALA A 185 -16.21 15.47 11.23
CA ALA A 185 -17.13 14.47 11.79
C ALA A 185 -16.42 13.13 12.05
N ILE A 186 -15.59 12.68 11.11
CA ILE A 186 -14.78 11.45 11.28
C ILE A 186 -13.76 11.66 12.41
N GLY A 187 -13.18 12.85 12.54
CA GLY A 187 -12.29 13.20 13.63
C GLY A 187 -12.97 13.13 15.01
N LYS A 188 -14.24 13.59 15.10
CA LYS A 188 -15.05 13.44 16.32
C LYS A 188 -15.31 11.97 16.66
N LEU A 189 -15.65 11.15 15.66
CA LEU A 189 -15.82 9.70 15.83
C LEU A 189 -14.52 9.04 16.33
N ALA A 190 -13.36 9.38 15.74
CA ALA A 190 -12.08 8.86 16.14
C ALA A 190 -11.71 9.24 17.59
N ARG A 191 -11.92 10.51 17.99
CA ARG A 191 -11.72 10.96 19.37
C ARG A 191 -12.68 10.27 20.36
N TRP A 192 -13.93 10.10 19.98
CA TRP A 192 -14.89 9.34 20.79
C TRP A 192 -14.45 7.90 20.98
N HIS A 193 -13.98 7.24 19.91
CA HIS A 193 -13.46 5.87 19.96
C HIS A 193 -12.26 5.75 20.91
N LEU A 194 -11.29 6.66 20.82
CA LEU A 194 -10.15 6.74 21.73
C LEU A 194 -10.61 6.94 23.19
N LYS A 195 -11.46 7.96 23.45
CA LYS A 195 -11.97 8.26 24.80
C LYS A 195 -12.73 7.10 25.44
N ARG A 196 -13.47 6.34 24.62
CA ARG A 196 -14.22 5.18 25.08
C ARG A 196 -13.31 4.05 25.52
N GLN A 197 -12.20 3.82 24.82
CA GLN A 197 -11.31 2.67 25.05
C GLN A 197 -10.15 2.98 26.01
N ILE A 198 -9.66 4.21 26.04
CA ILE A 198 -8.56 4.63 26.94
C ILE A 198 -9.12 5.52 28.05
N LYS A 199 -9.09 5.02 29.28
CA LYS A 199 -9.56 5.74 30.48
C LYS A 199 -8.50 6.63 31.08
N ASP A 200 -7.24 6.18 31.06
CA ASP A 200 -6.10 6.92 31.54
C ASP A 200 -5.90 8.21 30.71
N PRO A 201 -5.91 9.41 31.35
CA PRO A 201 -5.75 10.68 30.67
C PRO A 201 -4.36 10.86 30.04
N GLU A 202 -3.30 10.41 30.69
CA GLU A 202 -1.92 10.55 30.22
C GLU A 202 -1.70 9.71 28.94
N LEU A 203 -2.11 8.44 29.00
CA LEU A 203 -2.04 7.57 27.82
C LEU A 203 -2.91 8.09 26.68
N ARG A 204 -4.08 8.64 26.98
CA ARG A 204 -4.98 9.22 25.98
C ARG A 204 -4.35 10.43 25.29
N GLU A 205 -3.65 11.28 26.04
CA GLU A 205 -2.91 12.41 25.48
C GLU A 205 -1.83 11.92 24.50
N LYS A 206 -1.00 10.96 24.93
CA LYS A 206 0.03 10.32 24.08
C LYS A 206 -0.55 9.73 22.79
N LEU A 207 -1.80 9.23 22.81
CA LEU A 207 -2.46 8.59 21.67
C LEU A 207 -3.34 9.53 20.84
N THR A 208 -3.41 10.82 21.20
CA THR A 208 -4.21 11.81 20.47
C THR A 208 -3.40 12.41 19.32
N PRO A 209 -3.82 12.21 18.04
CA PRO A 209 -3.11 12.81 16.91
C PRO A 209 -3.25 14.33 16.88
N ASN A 210 -2.16 15.01 16.53
CA ASN A 210 -2.05 16.47 16.45
C ASN A 210 -2.05 17.02 15.01
N TYR A 211 -2.44 16.18 14.02
CA TYR A 211 -2.51 16.55 12.60
C TYR A 211 -3.91 16.32 12.05
N THR A 212 -4.20 16.92 10.89
CA THR A 212 -5.51 16.82 10.24
C THR A 212 -5.83 15.38 9.86
N ILE A 213 -7.00 14.87 10.29
CA ILE A 213 -7.46 13.53 9.93
C ILE A 213 -7.62 13.40 8.41
N GLY A 214 -7.15 12.29 7.84
CA GLY A 214 -7.15 12.05 6.39
C GLY A 214 -5.83 12.41 5.71
N CYS A 215 -5.01 13.29 6.30
CA CYS A 215 -3.68 13.64 5.81
C CYS A 215 -2.75 12.40 5.72
N LYS A 216 -2.86 11.50 6.68
CA LYS A 216 -2.36 10.11 6.63
C LYS A 216 -3.56 9.15 6.60
N ARG A 217 -3.33 7.92 6.16
CA ARG A 217 -4.40 6.91 6.11
C ARG A 217 -5.09 6.76 7.47
N VAL A 218 -6.42 6.92 7.49
CA VAL A 218 -7.24 6.60 8.66
C VAL A 218 -7.31 5.09 8.80
N LEU A 219 -7.04 4.58 10.01
CA LEU A 219 -6.93 3.15 10.26
C LEU A 219 -8.17 2.65 11.03
N PHE A 220 -8.49 1.37 10.87
CA PHE A 220 -9.62 0.70 11.52
C PHE A 220 -9.12 -0.33 12.52
N SER A 221 -9.47 -0.17 13.81
CA SER A 221 -9.14 -1.18 14.82
C SER A 221 -10.06 -1.07 16.03
N ASN A 222 -10.47 -2.23 16.57
CA ASN A 222 -11.20 -2.32 17.83
C ASN A 222 -10.33 -2.81 18.99
N ASN A 223 -9.16 -3.37 18.71
CA ASN A 223 -8.32 -4.09 19.69
C ASN A 223 -7.01 -3.35 19.99
N TYR A 224 -6.60 -2.37 19.17
CA TYR A 224 -5.31 -1.71 19.35
C TYR A 224 -5.25 -0.89 20.64
N TYR A 225 -6.22 -0.03 20.87
CA TYR A 225 -6.27 0.75 22.09
C TYR A 225 -6.38 -0.12 23.35
N PRO A 226 -7.22 -1.16 23.43
CA PRO A 226 -7.23 -2.09 24.55
C PRO A 226 -5.88 -2.80 24.77
N ALA A 227 -5.15 -3.11 23.69
CA ALA A 227 -3.82 -3.69 23.81
C ALA A 227 -2.81 -2.70 24.42
N LEU A 228 -2.90 -1.41 24.07
CA LEU A 228 -2.02 -0.36 24.63
C LEU A 228 -2.36 0.01 26.07
N ALA A 229 -3.56 -0.28 26.54
CA ALA A 229 -4.01 -0.04 27.91
C ALA A 229 -3.66 -1.19 28.88
N ARG A 230 -2.89 -2.20 28.45
CA ARG A 230 -2.44 -3.31 29.30
C ARG A 230 -1.27 -2.84 30.17
N ASP A 231 -1.16 -3.39 31.38
CA ASP A 231 -0.12 -3.04 32.34
C ASP A 231 1.30 -3.34 31.84
N ASN A 232 1.44 -4.38 30.99
CA ASN A 232 2.72 -4.77 30.40
C ASN A 232 3.07 -3.98 29.10
N VAL A 233 2.33 -2.94 28.73
CA VAL A 233 2.59 -2.14 27.54
C VAL A 233 2.93 -0.70 27.90
N LYS A 234 4.10 -0.25 27.47
CA LYS A 234 4.58 1.12 27.63
C LYS A 234 4.55 1.85 26.29
N VAL A 235 3.80 2.93 26.21
CA VAL A 235 3.79 3.82 25.02
C VAL A 235 4.74 4.98 25.24
N ILE A 236 5.79 5.03 24.44
CA ILE A 236 6.79 6.10 24.44
C ILE A 236 6.48 7.07 23.31
N ALA A 237 6.00 8.27 23.67
CA ALA A 237 5.66 9.33 22.72
C ALA A 237 6.94 10.02 22.19
N ALA A 238 7.91 9.23 21.75
CA ALA A 238 9.20 9.66 21.24
C ALA A 238 9.69 8.70 20.14
N GLY A 239 10.66 9.16 19.35
CA GLY A 239 11.38 8.32 18.40
C GLY A 239 12.49 7.52 19.10
N VAL A 240 13.05 6.56 18.39
CA VAL A 240 14.29 5.89 18.78
C VAL A 240 15.48 6.76 18.35
N LYS A 241 16.41 7.02 19.26
CA LYS A 241 17.64 7.77 19.03
C LYS A 241 18.82 6.86 18.74
N GLU A 242 18.96 5.78 19.50
CA GLU A 242 20.08 4.85 19.41
C GLU A 242 19.64 3.44 19.81
N VAL A 243 20.23 2.44 19.18
CA VAL A 243 20.12 1.02 19.56
C VAL A 243 21.47 0.56 20.09
N ARG A 244 21.46 -0.12 21.24
CA ARG A 244 22.62 -0.74 21.86
C ARG A 244 22.50 -2.26 21.84
N ALA A 245 23.47 -2.95 22.40
CA ALA A 245 23.54 -4.41 22.35
C ALA A 245 22.26 -5.10 22.88
N ASN A 246 21.66 -4.59 23.97
CA ASN A 246 20.49 -5.18 24.62
C ASN A 246 19.41 -4.15 24.98
N SER A 247 19.46 -2.96 24.37
CA SER A 247 18.56 -1.87 24.74
C SER A 247 18.30 -0.91 23.58
N VAL A 248 17.26 -0.11 23.75
CA VAL A 248 16.86 0.98 22.86
C VAL A 248 16.83 2.27 23.67
N ILE A 249 17.47 3.33 23.17
CA ILE A 249 17.42 4.68 23.76
C ILE A 249 16.44 5.52 22.96
N ASP A 250 15.47 6.11 23.63
CA ASP A 250 14.52 7.03 23.01
C ASP A 250 15.11 8.44 22.81
N SER A 251 14.37 9.30 22.09
CA SER A 251 14.81 10.67 21.82
C SER A 251 14.90 11.56 23.08
N ASN A 252 14.31 11.13 24.21
CA ASN A 252 14.39 11.80 25.50
C ASN A 252 15.62 11.36 26.31
N GLY A 253 16.37 10.35 25.82
CA GLY A 253 17.55 9.81 26.45
C GLY A 253 17.29 8.66 27.43
N GLN A 254 16.05 8.21 27.57
CA GLN A 254 15.71 7.07 28.42
C GLN A 254 16.08 5.76 27.74
N GLU A 255 16.71 4.85 28.51
CA GLU A 255 17.12 3.53 28.05
C GLU A 255 16.07 2.46 28.41
N HIS A 256 15.72 1.61 27.45
CA HIS A 256 14.75 0.54 27.57
C HIS A 256 15.43 -0.79 27.24
N GLN A 257 15.52 -1.69 28.20
CA GLN A 257 16.11 -3.02 28.04
C GLN A 257 15.14 -3.91 27.26
N VAL A 258 15.60 -4.54 26.16
CA VAL A 258 14.76 -5.36 25.28
C VAL A 258 15.51 -6.59 24.76
N ASP A 259 14.77 -7.66 24.55
CA ASP A 259 15.26 -8.94 24.01
C ASP A 259 15.00 -9.05 22.50
N ALA A 260 14.00 -8.30 22.00
CA ALA A 260 13.69 -8.26 20.58
C ALA A 260 13.24 -6.86 20.11
N ILE A 261 13.47 -6.56 18.82
CA ILE A 261 13.01 -5.34 18.15
C ILE A 261 12.18 -5.72 16.94
N ILE A 262 10.94 -5.23 16.88
CA ILE A 262 10.05 -5.39 15.71
C ILE A 262 9.88 -4.05 15.01
N CYS A 263 10.39 -3.96 13.77
CA CYS A 263 10.29 -2.76 12.95
C CYS A 263 8.95 -2.73 12.20
N GLY A 264 8.01 -1.90 12.66
CA GLY A 264 6.77 -1.53 11.97
C GLY A 264 6.94 -0.22 11.19
N THR A 265 8.09 -0.01 10.57
CA THR A 265 8.56 1.27 10.01
C THR A 265 8.15 1.50 8.57
N GLY A 266 7.37 0.58 7.98
CA GLY A 266 6.81 0.73 6.64
C GLY A 266 7.75 0.24 5.53
N PHE A 267 7.59 0.82 4.35
CA PHE A 267 8.25 0.35 3.14
C PHE A 267 9.00 1.48 2.45
N ASP A 268 10.03 1.12 1.70
CA ASP A 268 10.71 2.05 0.79
C ASP A 268 9.82 2.29 -0.43
N THR A 269 9.22 3.47 -0.47
CA THR A 269 8.34 3.90 -1.55
C THR A 269 8.99 4.91 -2.48
N LYS A 270 10.20 5.38 -2.16
CA LYS A 270 10.93 6.37 -2.96
C LYS A 270 11.43 5.79 -4.28
N ASP A 271 11.80 4.51 -4.27
CA ASP A 271 12.21 3.78 -5.46
C ASP A 271 11.26 2.59 -5.73
N PRO A 272 10.15 2.83 -6.44
CA PRO A 272 9.15 1.79 -6.70
C PRO A 272 9.64 0.66 -7.60
N LEU A 273 10.72 0.87 -8.37
CA LEU A 273 11.30 -0.16 -9.24
C LEU A 273 12.23 -1.12 -8.50
N GLY A 274 12.75 -0.73 -7.32
CA GLY A 274 13.66 -1.57 -6.55
C GLY A 274 14.92 -1.96 -7.33
N PRO A 275 15.28 -3.25 -7.40
CA PRO A 275 16.46 -3.70 -8.14
C PRO A 275 16.25 -3.71 -9.67
N LEU A 276 15.04 -3.46 -10.16
CA LEU A 276 14.74 -3.51 -11.59
C LEU A 276 15.31 -2.30 -12.33
N HIS A 277 16.23 -2.53 -13.27
CA HIS A 277 16.68 -1.56 -14.24
C HIS A 277 15.76 -1.59 -15.46
N LEU A 278 15.04 -0.49 -15.71
CA LEU A 278 14.04 -0.38 -16.77
C LEU A 278 14.47 0.63 -17.83
N TYR A 279 14.69 0.15 -19.05
CA TYR A 279 15.17 0.94 -20.19
C TYR A 279 14.09 1.01 -21.27
N GLY A 280 13.72 2.22 -21.62
CA GLY A 280 12.73 2.50 -22.66
C GLY A 280 13.31 2.55 -24.06
N ARG A 281 12.55 3.17 -24.97
CA ARG A 281 12.89 3.36 -26.41
C ARG A 281 14.19 4.12 -26.64
N ASP A 282 14.47 5.10 -25.81
CA ASP A 282 15.68 5.92 -25.87
C ASP A 282 16.93 5.25 -25.28
N GLY A 283 16.78 4.05 -24.72
CA GLY A 283 17.84 3.34 -24.00
C GLY A 283 18.27 3.98 -22.68
N ILE A 284 17.60 5.05 -22.26
CA ILE A 284 17.85 5.72 -20.98
C ILE A 284 17.09 4.99 -19.87
N GLU A 285 17.76 4.77 -18.74
CA GLU A 285 17.13 4.17 -17.57
C GLU A 285 16.03 5.09 -17.02
N THR A 286 14.85 4.52 -16.77
CA THR A 286 13.67 5.29 -16.33
C THR A 286 13.91 6.07 -15.03
N ARG A 287 14.76 5.57 -14.12
CA ARG A 287 15.12 6.28 -12.87
C ARG A 287 15.90 7.56 -13.10
N SER A 288 16.71 7.59 -14.17
CA SER A 288 17.58 8.73 -14.49
C SER A 288 16.81 9.88 -15.14
N LYS A 289 15.51 9.69 -15.43
CA LYS A 289 14.67 10.73 -16.04
C LYS A 289 14.19 11.73 -15.00
N GLU A 290 14.28 13.01 -15.33
CA GLU A 290 13.76 14.10 -14.50
C GLU A 290 12.27 13.92 -14.22
N GLY A 291 11.82 14.29 -13.01
CA GLY A 291 10.42 14.23 -12.58
C GLY A 291 9.95 12.84 -12.10
N GLY A 292 10.84 11.85 -12.04
CA GLY A 292 10.55 10.52 -11.51
C GLY A 292 9.57 9.71 -12.36
N LEU A 293 9.08 8.61 -11.79
CA LEU A 293 8.13 7.72 -12.47
C LEU A 293 6.74 8.37 -12.53
N SER A 294 6.28 8.70 -13.73
CA SER A 294 4.92 9.20 -13.98
C SER A 294 4.24 8.35 -15.07
N ALA A 295 2.92 8.23 -15.03
CA ALA A 295 2.19 7.36 -15.95
C ALA A 295 0.84 7.98 -16.35
N TYR A 296 0.39 7.66 -17.56
CA TYR A 296 -0.96 7.99 -17.99
C TYR A 296 -1.95 7.00 -17.37
N LEU A 297 -2.92 7.53 -16.63
CA LEU A 297 -3.91 6.76 -15.86
C LEU A 297 -3.26 5.75 -14.86
N GLY A 298 -2.00 5.98 -14.47
CA GLY A 298 -1.25 5.06 -13.63
C GLY A 298 -1.02 3.68 -14.26
N THR A 299 -1.13 3.55 -15.58
CA THR A 299 -1.10 2.25 -16.26
C THR A 299 -0.10 2.20 -17.40
N THR A 300 -0.03 3.22 -18.26
CA THR A 300 0.88 3.26 -19.41
C THR A 300 1.86 4.42 -19.27
N LEU A 301 3.06 4.23 -19.81
CA LEU A 301 4.15 5.20 -19.70
C LEU A 301 4.65 5.57 -21.11
N LYS A 302 4.90 6.87 -21.32
CA LYS A 302 5.60 7.33 -22.52
C LYS A 302 6.99 6.67 -22.58
N ASP A 303 7.49 6.42 -23.75
CA ASP A 303 8.79 5.79 -24.03
C ASP A 303 8.95 4.33 -23.53
N LEU A 304 7.90 3.74 -22.93
CA LEU A 304 7.87 2.34 -22.50
C LEU A 304 6.78 1.58 -23.26
N PRO A 305 7.01 1.25 -24.54
CA PRO A 305 6.00 0.58 -25.36
C PRO A 305 5.60 -0.78 -24.78
N ASN A 306 4.34 -1.17 -24.97
CA ASN A 306 3.83 -2.48 -24.54
C ASN A 306 4.01 -2.80 -23.06
N LEU A 307 4.29 -1.79 -22.21
CA LEU A 307 4.38 -1.94 -20.76
C LEU A 307 3.14 -1.36 -20.11
N PHE A 308 2.51 -2.17 -19.25
CA PHE A 308 1.37 -1.77 -18.44
C PHE A 308 1.70 -1.95 -16.96
N MET A 309 1.41 -0.94 -16.14
CA MET A 309 1.55 -1.03 -14.70
C MET A 309 0.20 -1.31 -14.05
N LEU A 310 0.20 -2.22 -13.10
CA LEU A 310 -0.88 -2.39 -12.13
C LEU A 310 -0.48 -1.66 -10.85
N LEU A 311 -1.37 -0.81 -10.37
CA LEU A 311 -1.11 0.05 -9.22
C LEU A 311 0.11 0.98 -9.42
N GLY A 312 0.21 1.57 -10.61
CA GLY A 312 1.24 2.57 -10.91
C GLY A 312 0.96 3.94 -10.27
N PRO A 313 1.74 4.97 -10.62
CA PRO A 313 1.64 6.30 -10.04
C PRO A 313 0.22 6.86 -10.03
N ASN A 314 -0.16 7.54 -8.94
CA ASN A 314 -1.46 8.17 -8.75
C ASN A 314 -2.68 7.24 -8.88
N THR A 315 -2.57 5.99 -8.41
CA THR A 315 -3.68 5.03 -8.37
C THR A 315 -3.95 4.41 -7.01
N ALA A 316 -3.13 4.70 -6.00
CA ALA A 316 -3.43 4.30 -4.63
C ALA A 316 -4.62 5.08 -4.05
N LEU A 317 -5.30 4.48 -3.07
CA LEU A 317 -6.54 5.00 -2.50
C LEU A 317 -6.43 5.17 -0.99
N GLY A 318 -7.04 6.25 -0.48
CA GLY A 318 -7.24 6.45 0.96
C GLY A 318 -8.53 5.81 1.52
N HIS A 319 -9.48 5.41 0.67
CA HIS A 319 -10.87 5.13 1.08
C HIS A 319 -11.47 3.83 0.56
N ASN A 320 -11.08 3.35 -0.60
CA ASN A 320 -11.75 2.23 -1.27
C ASN A 320 -10.77 1.09 -1.62
N SER A 321 -11.24 0.11 -2.39
CA SER A 321 -10.52 -1.11 -2.75
C SER A 321 -9.46 -0.87 -3.83
N ILE A 322 -8.22 -1.16 -3.51
CA ILE A 322 -7.11 -1.21 -4.47
C ILE A 322 -7.34 -2.29 -5.54
N ILE A 323 -7.96 -3.41 -5.18
CA ILE A 323 -8.29 -4.49 -6.14
C ILE A 323 -9.26 -3.96 -7.21
N PHE A 324 -10.20 -3.08 -6.83
CA PHE A 324 -11.08 -2.44 -7.82
C PHE A 324 -10.28 -1.65 -8.86
N MET A 325 -9.25 -0.91 -8.45
CA MET A 325 -8.39 -0.16 -9.37
C MET A 325 -7.60 -1.11 -10.28
N ILE A 326 -7.03 -2.17 -9.73
CA ILE A 326 -6.26 -3.19 -10.47
C ILE A 326 -7.15 -3.88 -11.51
N GLU A 327 -8.38 -4.24 -11.16
CA GLU A 327 -9.34 -4.84 -12.10
C GLU A 327 -9.60 -3.93 -13.32
N GLN A 328 -9.69 -2.60 -13.11
CA GLN A 328 -9.88 -1.66 -14.21
C GLN A 328 -8.63 -1.56 -15.10
N GLN A 329 -7.44 -1.57 -14.48
CA GLN A 329 -6.16 -1.53 -15.20
C GLN A 329 -5.95 -2.78 -16.05
N ILE A 330 -6.29 -3.96 -15.52
CA ILE A 330 -6.24 -5.21 -16.28
C ILE A 330 -7.17 -5.16 -17.50
N ARG A 331 -8.42 -4.75 -17.31
CA ARG A 331 -9.38 -4.59 -18.42
C ARG A 331 -8.90 -3.60 -19.48
N TYR A 332 -8.31 -2.49 -19.03
CA TYR A 332 -7.73 -1.48 -19.89
C TYR A 332 -6.57 -2.05 -20.70
N ALA A 333 -5.63 -2.74 -20.07
CA ALA A 333 -4.50 -3.38 -20.73
C ALA A 333 -4.99 -4.39 -21.78
N ILE A 334 -5.93 -5.28 -21.43
CA ILE A 334 -6.52 -6.24 -22.38
C ILE A 334 -7.15 -5.52 -23.56
N SER A 335 -7.93 -4.45 -23.34
CA SER A 335 -8.53 -3.68 -24.43
C SER A 335 -7.49 -3.02 -25.34
N CYS A 336 -6.34 -2.62 -24.80
CA CYS A 336 -5.22 -2.11 -25.59
C CYS A 336 -4.58 -3.22 -26.44
N LEU A 337 -4.44 -4.42 -25.91
CA LEU A 337 -3.91 -5.57 -26.63
C LEU A 337 -4.85 -6.03 -27.75
N ASP A 338 -6.15 -6.08 -27.49
CA ASP A 338 -7.17 -6.38 -28.49
C ASP A 338 -7.12 -5.38 -29.66
N GLU A 339 -6.90 -4.09 -29.36
CA GLU A 339 -6.79 -3.06 -30.38
C GLU A 339 -5.48 -3.16 -31.17
N MET A 340 -4.37 -3.53 -30.50
CA MET A 340 -3.11 -3.83 -31.22
C MET A 340 -3.30 -4.95 -32.24
N ASP A 341 -3.95 -6.05 -31.82
CA ASP A 341 -4.17 -7.22 -32.69
C ASP A 341 -5.08 -6.85 -33.86
N LYS A 342 -6.17 -6.09 -33.65
CA LYS A 342 -7.06 -5.58 -34.70
C LYS A 342 -6.35 -4.72 -35.73
N ARG A 343 -5.37 -3.92 -35.32
CA ARG A 343 -4.59 -3.04 -36.21
C ARG A 343 -3.37 -3.73 -36.82
N GLY A 344 -3.07 -4.96 -36.47
CA GLY A 344 -1.82 -5.63 -36.82
C GLY A 344 -0.60 -4.85 -36.33
N ALA A 345 -0.71 -4.24 -35.14
CA ALA A 345 0.37 -3.45 -34.54
C ALA A 345 1.27 -4.31 -33.66
N ALA A 346 2.57 -4.13 -33.79
CA ALA A 346 3.55 -4.76 -32.92
C ALA A 346 3.80 -3.93 -31.65
N GLU A 347 3.44 -2.65 -31.67
CA GLU A 347 3.75 -1.70 -30.62
C GLU A 347 2.56 -0.78 -30.34
N ILE A 348 2.29 -0.54 -29.05
CA ILE A 348 1.43 0.52 -28.52
C ILE A 348 2.19 1.34 -27.48
N SER A 349 2.12 2.66 -27.56
CA SER A 349 2.63 3.56 -26.51
C SER A 349 1.73 4.79 -26.38
N VAL A 350 1.58 5.30 -25.15
CA VAL A 350 0.89 6.57 -24.93
C VAL A 350 1.71 7.72 -25.51
N LYS A 351 1.03 8.71 -26.09
CA LYS A 351 1.66 9.91 -26.63
C LYS A 351 2.24 10.76 -25.50
N PRO A 352 3.48 11.28 -25.60
CA PRO A 352 4.12 12.06 -24.55
C PRO A 352 3.27 13.24 -24.08
N GLU A 353 2.73 14.03 -25.01
CA GLU A 353 1.91 15.21 -24.70
C GLU A 353 0.62 14.85 -23.93
N VAL A 354 0.06 13.67 -24.18
CA VAL A 354 -1.14 13.19 -23.46
C VAL A 354 -0.81 12.82 -22.03
N GLN A 355 0.31 12.12 -21.81
CA GLN A 355 0.75 11.77 -20.47
C GLN A 355 1.11 13.01 -19.67
N ASP A 356 1.84 13.95 -20.25
CA ASP A 356 2.30 15.16 -19.55
C ASP A 356 1.10 16.03 -19.16
N ALA A 357 0.17 16.33 -20.06
CA ALA A 357 -1.05 17.06 -19.74
C ALA A 357 -1.94 16.34 -18.69
N TYR A 358 -1.96 15.01 -18.72
CA TYR A 358 -2.67 14.23 -17.70
C TYR A 358 -2.02 14.42 -16.31
N ASN A 359 -0.70 14.32 -16.22
CA ASN A 359 0.01 14.43 -14.94
C ASN A 359 -0.08 15.85 -14.35
N GLU A 360 0.04 16.88 -15.17
CA GLU A 360 -0.18 18.28 -14.74
C GLU A 360 -1.57 18.46 -14.10
N ARG A 361 -2.60 17.97 -14.77
CA ARG A 361 -3.97 18.05 -14.24
C ARG A 361 -4.12 17.29 -12.93
N ILE A 362 -3.59 16.06 -12.83
CA ILE A 362 -3.68 15.24 -11.61
C ILE A 362 -2.97 15.94 -10.45
N GLN A 363 -1.80 16.53 -10.66
CA GLN A 363 -1.10 17.27 -9.62
C GLN A 363 -1.89 18.52 -9.19
N ALA A 364 -2.49 19.25 -10.12
CA ALA A 364 -3.33 20.41 -9.80
C ALA A 364 -4.59 20.01 -8.98
N GLU A 365 -5.18 18.85 -9.25
CA GLU A 365 -6.28 18.31 -8.46
C GLU A 365 -5.81 17.92 -7.04
N LEU A 366 -4.64 17.29 -6.91
CA LEU A 366 -4.07 16.81 -5.64
C LEU A 366 -3.64 17.93 -4.71
N GLN A 367 -3.18 19.07 -5.23
CA GLN A 367 -2.80 20.24 -4.44
C GLN A 367 -3.95 20.76 -3.55
N LYS A 368 -5.21 20.58 -3.99
CA LYS A 368 -6.41 21.05 -3.29
C LYS A 368 -6.97 20.05 -2.28
N MET A 369 -6.28 18.93 -2.05
CA MET A 369 -6.79 17.85 -1.22
C MET A 369 -6.11 17.80 0.15
N VAL A 370 -6.75 17.12 1.08
CA VAL A 370 -6.29 16.99 2.48
C VAL A 370 -4.85 16.46 2.60
N TRP A 371 -4.38 15.71 1.63
CA TRP A 371 -3.01 15.18 1.64
C TRP A 371 -1.94 16.25 1.46
N SER A 372 -2.23 17.29 0.67
CA SER A 372 -1.32 18.42 0.44
C SER A 372 -1.58 19.55 1.44
N GLU A 373 -2.85 19.87 1.76
CA GLU A 373 -3.22 20.95 2.67
C GLU A 373 -3.12 20.57 4.16
N GLY A 374 -3.11 19.27 4.49
CA GLY A 374 -3.25 18.80 5.87
C GLY A 374 -2.03 18.95 6.78
N GLY A 375 -0.90 19.48 6.28
CA GLY A 375 0.29 19.83 7.06
C GLY A 375 1.06 18.66 7.65
N CYS A 376 0.87 17.42 7.17
CA CYS A 376 1.58 16.24 7.66
C CYS A 376 2.62 15.71 6.67
N LYS A 377 3.74 15.20 7.19
CA LYS A 377 4.68 14.42 6.39
C LYS A 377 4.10 13.01 6.17
N SER A 378 3.81 12.67 4.92
CA SER A 378 3.26 11.37 4.51
C SER A 378 4.12 10.77 3.41
N TRP A 379 4.19 9.43 3.34
CA TRP A 379 4.84 8.72 2.25
C TRP A 379 4.12 8.87 0.89
N TYR A 380 2.98 9.54 0.86
CA TYR A 380 2.27 9.88 -0.36
C TYR A 380 2.94 10.97 -1.17
N ILE A 381 3.79 11.79 -0.53
CA ILE A 381 4.37 13.02 -1.06
C ILE A 381 5.89 12.87 -1.04
N ASP A 382 6.56 13.21 -2.13
CA ASP A 382 8.01 13.24 -2.23
C ASP A 382 8.62 14.49 -1.54
N GLU A 383 9.93 14.63 -1.66
CA GLU A 383 10.69 15.74 -1.06
C GLU A 383 10.35 17.09 -1.70
N ASP A 384 9.91 17.08 -2.95
CA ASP A 384 9.52 18.27 -3.74
C ASP A 384 8.05 18.66 -3.53
N GLY A 385 7.32 17.93 -2.68
CA GLY A 385 5.91 18.20 -2.39
C GLY A 385 4.93 17.64 -3.42
N LYS A 386 5.39 16.82 -4.36
CA LYS A 386 4.57 16.17 -5.38
C LYS A 386 3.92 14.90 -4.81
N ASN A 387 2.61 14.78 -4.96
CA ASN A 387 1.91 13.54 -4.59
C ASN A 387 1.94 12.55 -5.76
N PHE A 388 2.84 11.59 -5.69
CA PHE A 388 3.01 10.58 -6.74
C PHE A 388 2.18 9.31 -6.52
N THR A 389 1.45 9.22 -5.41
CA THR A 389 0.84 7.96 -4.96
C THR A 389 -0.67 7.93 -5.18
N ILE A 390 -1.38 8.96 -4.72
CA ILE A 390 -2.83 8.94 -4.53
C ILE A 390 -3.59 9.31 -5.80
N TRP A 391 -4.71 8.60 -6.05
CA TRP A 391 -5.74 9.00 -6.99
C TRP A 391 -6.63 10.09 -6.40
N PRO A 392 -6.81 11.24 -7.07
CA PRO A 392 -7.67 12.31 -6.60
C PRO A 392 -9.15 12.02 -6.89
N GLY A 393 -9.92 11.70 -5.88
CA GLY A 393 -11.38 11.59 -5.98
C GLY A 393 -11.94 10.17 -6.02
N PHE A 394 -13.11 10.04 -6.62
CA PHE A 394 -13.93 8.82 -6.57
C PHE A 394 -13.41 7.72 -7.48
N THR A 395 -13.52 6.46 -7.04
CA THR A 395 -13.09 5.31 -7.85
C THR A 395 -14.00 5.05 -9.04
N TRP A 396 -15.30 5.39 -8.97
CA TRP A 396 -16.19 5.29 -10.12
C TRP A 396 -15.81 6.22 -11.28
N LYS A 397 -15.19 7.39 -10.99
CA LYS A 397 -14.63 8.27 -12.03
C LYS A 397 -13.42 7.62 -12.72
N TYR A 398 -12.59 6.91 -11.94
CA TYR A 398 -11.50 6.12 -12.51
C TYR A 398 -12.03 5.01 -13.40
N TRP A 399 -13.01 4.23 -12.91
CA TRP A 399 -13.68 3.21 -13.69
C TRP A 399 -14.24 3.74 -15.02
N MET A 400 -14.92 4.89 -15.02
CA MET A 400 -15.43 5.49 -16.25
C MET A 400 -14.32 5.81 -17.26
N ARG A 401 -13.16 6.30 -16.79
CA ARG A 401 -12.01 6.60 -17.65
C ARG A 401 -11.35 5.33 -18.21
N MET A 402 -11.33 4.26 -17.41
CA MET A 402 -10.65 3.01 -17.75
C MET A 402 -11.47 2.05 -18.59
N ARG A 403 -12.81 2.12 -18.53
CA ARG A 403 -13.70 1.15 -19.20
C ARG A 403 -13.63 1.17 -20.73
N LYS A 404 -13.23 2.29 -21.33
CA LYS A 404 -13.07 2.45 -22.77
C LYS A 404 -11.81 3.30 -23.04
N PRO A 405 -10.68 2.68 -23.41
CA PRO A 405 -9.49 3.42 -23.79
C PRO A 405 -9.76 4.36 -24.96
N ASN A 406 -9.25 5.59 -24.86
CA ASN A 406 -9.26 6.49 -26.00
C ASN A 406 -8.01 6.25 -26.84
N PHE A 407 -8.15 5.47 -27.89
CA PHE A 407 -7.03 5.08 -28.75
C PHE A 407 -6.40 6.22 -29.53
N ARG A 408 -7.01 7.42 -29.59
CA ARG A 408 -6.38 8.65 -30.13
C ARG A 408 -5.23 9.15 -29.24
N HIS A 409 -5.19 8.72 -27.99
CA HIS A 409 -4.12 9.03 -27.03
C HIS A 409 -2.87 8.16 -27.23
N PHE A 410 -2.94 7.18 -28.12
CA PHE A 410 -1.87 6.22 -28.33
C PHE A 410 -1.29 6.33 -29.75
N GLN A 411 -0.04 5.92 -29.83
CA GLN A 411 0.65 5.62 -31.09
C GLN A 411 0.69 4.11 -31.25
N PHE A 412 0.49 3.65 -32.49
CA PHE A 412 0.57 2.26 -32.89
C PHE A 412 1.61 2.15 -34.01
N LYS A 413 2.53 1.19 -33.90
CA LYS A 413 3.49 0.91 -34.96
C LYS A 413 3.37 -0.55 -35.37
N LYS A 414 3.45 -0.80 -36.67
CA LYS A 414 3.56 -2.14 -37.23
C LYS A 414 4.98 -2.67 -37.05
N ALA A 415 5.16 -4.00 -37.23
CA ALA A 415 6.46 -4.64 -37.19
C ALA A 415 7.38 -4.11 -38.29
#